data_8329029260e45c05a94ca3a596863caf
#
_entry.id   8329029260e45c05a94ca3a596863caf
#
_cell.length_a   1.000
_cell.length_b   1.000
_cell.length_c   1.000
_cell.angle_alpha   90.00
_cell.angle_beta   90.00
_cell.angle_gamma   90.00
#
_symmetry.space_group_name_H-M   'P 1'
#
loop_
_entity.id
_entity.type
_entity.pdbx_description
1 polymer ?
#
loop_
_entity_poly.entity_id
_entity_poly.type
_entity_poly.pdbx_seq_one_letter_code
_entity_poly.pdbx_strand_id
1 'polypeptide(L)'
;LTGYNLLPTYTYTRLYGKGDELKIHRDRPSCELSATLALGIPNETPINPIYFSTHKDGKDAVEIFLEPGDLCLYRGCDLYHWRPPFEQDWYLQAFLHYVNADGENKNNIYDGRPYLGMPK
;
A
#
# COMPACT_ATOMS: atom_id res chain seq x y z
N LEU A 1 4.83 -15.98 2.10
CA LEU A 1 5.78 -14.97 1.60
C LEU A 1 6.42 -14.16 2.73
N THR A 2 5.63 -13.80 3.76
CA THR A 2 6.14 -12.98 4.87
C THR A 2 6.87 -13.80 5.93
N GLY A 3 6.59 -15.07 6.06
CA GLY A 3 7.05 -15.89 7.17
C GLY A 3 6.26 -15.71 8.47
N TYR A 4 5.26 -14.84 8.47
CA TYR A 4 4.41 -14.56 9.63
C TYR A 4 3.00 -15.12 9.44
N ASN A 5 2.33 -15.41 10.56
CA ASN A 5 0.88 -15.55 10.58
C ASN A 5 0.27 -14.15 10.59
N LEU A 6 -0.63 -13.88 9.66
CA LEU A 6 -1.17 -12.54 9.47
C LEU A 6 -2.61 -12.43 9.96
N LEU A 7 -2.93 -11.29 10.58
CA LEU A 7 -4.28 -10.89 10.91
C LEU A 7 -4.67 -9.69 10.03
N PRO A 8 -5.84 -9.72 9.39
CA PRO A 8 -6.29 -8.59 8.56
C PRO A 8 -6.66 -7.39 9.43
N THR A 9 -6.33 -6.20 8.98
CA THR A 9 -6.76 -4.97 9.64
C THR A 9 -7.82 -4.25 8.84
N TYR A 10 -7.51 -3.83 7.61
CA TYR A 10 -8.49 -3.25 6.70
C TYR A 10 -7.99 -3.27 5.27
N THR A 11 -8.90 -3.04 4.35
CA THR A 11 -8.60 -2.87 2.92
C THR A 11 -9.35 -1.66 2.40
N TYR A 12 -8.83 -1.05 1.36
CA TYR A 12 -9.58 -0.05 0.62
C TYR A 12 -9.07 0.03 -0.82
N THR A 13 -9.90 0.59 -1.67
CA THR A 13 -9.59 0.79 -3.09
C THR A 13 -9.52 2.29 -3.35
N ARG A 14 -8.51 2.71 -4.09
CA ARG A 14 -8.36 4.11 -4.49
C ARG A 14 -8.30 4.22 -6.01
N LEU A 15 -9.07 5.16 -6.53
CA LEU A 15 -8.99 5.60 -7.91
C LEU A 15 -8.19 6.91 -7.95
N TYR A 16 -6.96 6.82 -8.45
CA TYR A 16 -6.14 8.01 -8.69
C TYR A 16 -6.57 8.64 -10.01
N GLY A 17 -6.68 9.96 -10.02
CA GLY A 17 -6.86 10.75 -11.23
C GLY A 17 -5.56 11.43 -11.63
N LYS A 18 -5.57 12.07 -12.81
CA LYS A 18 -4.44 12.84 -13.31
C LYS A 18 -4.06 13.94 -12.31
N GLY A 19 -2.78 14.00 -11.95
CA GLY A 19 -2.26 14.97 -11.00
C GLY A 19 -2.34 14.55 -9.54
N ASP A 20 -3.07 13.47 -9.21
CA ASP A 20 -3.09 12.93 -7.85
C ASP A 20 -1.72 12.37 -7.48
N GLU A 21 -1.35 12.52 -6.21
CA GLU A 21 -0.10 12.00 -5.69
C GLU A 21 -0.30 11.30 -4.36
N LEU A 22 0.65 10.46 -4.02
CA LEU A 22 0.79 9.89 -2.69
C LEU A 22 2.09 10.45 -2.11
N LYS A 23 1.99 11.34 -1.11
CA LYS A 23 3.17 11.96 -0.50
C LYS A 23 3.99 10.95 0.26
N ILE A 24 5.30 11.18 0.33
CA ILE A 24 6.23 10.32 1.05
C ILE A 24 5.81 10.18 2.52
N HIS A 25 5.68 8.94 2.98
CA HIS A 25 5.25 8.63 4.35
C HIS A 25 5.59 7.19 4.72
N ARG A 26 5.49 6.89 6.00
CA ARG A 26 5.37 5.53 6.52
C ARG A 26 3.95 5.36 7.03
N ASP A 27 3.51 4.10 7.07
CA ASP A 27 2.16 3.78 7.51
C ASP A 27 2.05 3.72 9.04
N ARG A 28 0.82 3.75 9.50
CA ARG A 28 0.49 3.54 10.92
C ARG A 28 0.52 2.05 11.28
N PRO A 29 0.54 1.69 12.59
CA PRO A 29 0.72 0.30 13.04
C PRO A 29 -0.25 -0.73 12.46
N SER A 30 -1.49 -0.35 12.12
CA SER A 30 -2.45 -1.26 11.46
C SER A 30 -2.01 -1.70 10.05
N CYS A 31 -1.01 -1.07 9.49
CA CYS A 31 -0.45 -1.35 8.16
C CYS A 31 0.95 -1.94 8.26
N GLU A 32 1.23 -2.69 9.30
CA GLU A 32 2.56 -3.28 9.56
C GLU A 32 3.07 -4.07 8.37
N LEU A 33 2.21 -4.91 7.78
CA LEU A 33 2.48 -5.65 6.56
C LEU A 33 1.40 -5.30 5.57
N SER A 34 1.80 -4.76 4.45
CA SER A 34 0.88 -4.21 3.47
C SER A 34 1.14 -4.78 2.08
N ALA A 35 0.09 -4.87 1.31
CA ALA A 35 0.18 -5.22 -0.10
C ALA A 35 -0.54 -4.17 -0.92
N THR A 36 0.08 -3.74 -2.01
CA THR A 36 -0.56 -2.89 -3.00
C THR A 36 -0.77 -3.71 -4.26
N LEU A 37 -2.01 -3.75 -4.72
CA LEU A 37 -2.45 -4.53 -5.87
C LEU A 37 -2.93 -3.57 -6.96
N ALA A 38 -2.29 -3.61 -8.12
CA ALA A 38 -2.74 -2.86 -9.27
C ALA A 38 -3.97 -3.56 -9.87
N LEU A 39 -5.08 -2.84 -10.00
CA LEU A 39 -6.34 -3.37 -10.53
C LEU A 39 -6.58 -2.96 -11.98
N GLY A 40 -6.23 -1.73 -12.33
CA GLY A 40 -6.45 -1.25 -13.69
C GLY A 40 -5.75 0.05 -14.00
N ILE A 41 -5.42 0.23 -15.27
CA ILE A 41 -4.86 1.46 -15.84
C ILE A 41 -5.48 1.65 -17.23
N PRO A 42 -5.45 2.88 -17.79
CA PRO A 42 -5.85 3.08 -19.18
C PRO A 42 -4.96 2.28 -20.13
N ASN A 43 -5.54 1.81 -21.24
CA ASN A 43 -4.80 1.09 -22.27
C ASN A 43 -3.66 1.96 -22.84
N GLU A 44 -2.53 1.30 -23.17
CA GLU A 44 -1.38 1.94 -23.84
C GLU A 44 -0.77 3.09 -23.05
N THR A 45 -0.93 3.09 -21.73
CA THR A 45 -0.41 4.14 -20.86
C THR A 45 0.85 3.68 -20.15
N PRO A 46 1.91 4.52 -20.05
CA PRO A 46 3.05 4.21 -19.21
C PRO A 46 2.63 4.01 -17.75
N ILE A 47 3.24 3.05 -17.07
CA ILE A 47 2.94 2.75 -15.68
C ILE A 47 3.68 3.74 -14.79
N ASN A 48 2.96 4.43 -13.90
CA ASN A 48 3.58 5.22 -12.83
C ASN A 48 4.07 4.29 -11.73
N PRO A 49 5.35 4.40 -11.31
CA PRO A 49 5.88 3.54 -10.25
C PRO A 49 5.41 3.98 -8.88
N ILE A 50 5.48 3.04 -7.92
CA ILE A 50 5.54 3.36 -6.50
C ILE A 50 7.00 3.30 -6.06
N TYR A 51 7.42 4.22 -5.22
CA TYR A 51 8.79 4.32 -4.72
C TYR A 51 8.85 3.89 -3.27
N PHE A 52 9.95 3.21 -2.91
CA PHE A 52 10.24 2.80 -1.53
C PHE A 52 11.65 3.23 -1.15
N SER A 53 11.81 3.69 0.10
CA SER A 53 13.12 4.05 0.65
C SER A 53 13.13 3.81 2.16
N THR A 54 14.31 3.48 2.69
CA THR A 54 14.53 3.44 4.14
C THR A 54 14.78 4.85 4.70
N HIS A 55 14.94 5.86 3.85
CA HIS A 55 15.25 7.23 4.22
C HIS A 55 14.04 8.16 4.03
N LYS A 56 13.82 9.03 5.01
CA LYS A 56 12.72 9.99 4.98
C LYS A 56 12.77 10.95 3.80
N ASP A 57 13.97 11.29 3.35
CA ASP A 57 14.17 12.18 2.20
C ASP A 57 14.08 11.46 0.84
N GLY A 58 13.82 10.15 0.86
CA GLY A 58 13.71 9.37 -0.37
C GLY A 58 15.04 8.94 -0.98
N LYS A 59 16.14 9.13 -0.26
CA LYS A 59 17.47 8.71 -0.74
C LYS A 59 17.51 7.20 -1.00
N ASP A 60 18.20 6.81 -2.06
CA ASP A 60 18.37 5.41 -2.47
C ASP A 60 17.04 4.70 -2.74
N ALA A 61 16.06 5.42 -3.28
CA ALA A 61 14.74 4.88 -3.57
C ALA A 61 14.78 3.78 -4.63
N VAL A 62 13.91 2.79 -4.43
CA VAL A 62 13.66 1.72 -5.41
C VAL A 62 12.33 2.02 -6.09
N GLU A 63 12.32 1.95 -7.42
CA GLU A 63 11.10 2.09 -8.24
C GLU A 63 10.48 0.72 -8.47
N ILE A 64 9.18 0.60 -8.20
CA ILE A 64 8.43 -0.62 -8.46
C ILE A 64 7.29 -0.31 -9.44
N PHE A 65 7.31 -0.98 -10.58
CA PHE A 65 6.28 -0.87 -11.61
C PHE A 65 5.34 -2.05 -11.49
N LEU A 66 4.05 -1.78 -11.31
CA LEU A 66 3.01 -2.81 -11.15
C LEU A 66 2.03 -2.72 -12.30
N GLU A 67 1.96 -3.79 -13.08
CA GLU A 67 0.92 -3.97 -14.09
C GLU A 67 -0.36 -4.47 -13.43
N PRO A 68 -1.54 -4.30 -14.05
CA PRO A 68 -2.78 -4.84 -13.52
C PRO A 68 -2.65 -6.34 -13.20
N GLY A 69 -3.00 -6.71 -11.97
CA GLY A 69 -2.82 -8.06 -11.43
C GLY A 69 -1.54 -8.27 -10.63
N ASP A 70 -0.56 -7.37 -10.72
CA ASP A 70 0.65 -7.44 -9.91
C ASP A 70 0.41 -6.93 -8.50
N LEU A 71 1.06 -7.58 -7.53
CA LEU A 71 0.96 -7.25 -6.12
C LEU A 71 2.36 -7.04 -5.55
N CYS A 72 2.55 -5.94 -4.83
CA CYS A 72 3.78 -5.66 -4.09
C CYS A 72 3.51 -5.76 -2.60
N LEU A 73 4.27 -6.63 -1.92
CA LEU A 73 4.20 -6.84 -0.48
C LEU A 73 5.34 -6.06 0.19
N TYR A 74 5.04 -5.29 1.24
CA TYR A 74 6.03 -4.45 1.89
C TYR A 74 5.71 -4.22 3.37
N ARG A 75 6.73 -3.79 4.13
CA ARG A 75 6.58 -3.39 5.53
C ARG A 75 6.18 -1.91 5.58
N GLY A 76 4.89 -1.64 5.71
CA GLY A 76 4.36 -0.28 5.62
C GLY A 76 4.86 0.66 6.69
N CYS A 77 5.11 0.15 7.90
CA CYS A 77 5.61 0.96 9.02
C CYS A 77 7.11 1.25 8.95
N ASP A 78 7.87 0.43 8.21
CA ASP A 78 9.33 0.51 8.17
C ASP A 78 9.85 1.28 6.97
N LEU A 79 9.11 1.25 5.84
CA LEU A 79 9.54 1.84 4.59
C LEU A 79 8.77 3.12 4.29
N TYR A 80 9.51 4.18 3.95
CA TYR A 80 8.92 5.36 3.33
C TYR A 80 8.51 5.00 1.93
N HIS A 81 7.31 5.39 1.53
CA HIS A 81 6.81 5.11 0.19
C HIS A 81 5.97 6.27 -0.32
N TRP A 82 5.92 6.40 -1.64
CA TRP A 82 5.23 7.51 -2.30
C TRP A 82 4.99 7.23 -3.78
N ARG A 83 4.10 8.03 -4.36
CA ARG A 83 3.87 8.11 -5.79
C ARG A 83 3.90 9.56 -6.23
N PRO A 84 4.72 9.92 -7.23
CA PRO A 84 4.65 11.25 -7.84
C PRO A 84 3.28 11.50 -8.46
N PRO A 85 2.93 12.78 -8.77
CA PRO A 85 1.68 13.07 -9.47
C PRO A 85 1.49 12.20 -10.71
N PHE A 86 0.30 11.63 -10.85
CA PHE A 86 -0.03 10.76 -11.98
C PHE A 86 -0.14 11.56 -13.26
N GLU A 87 0.43 11.02 -14.33
CA GLU A 87 0.31 11.59 -15.68
C GLU A 87 -0.85 10.97 -16.46
N GLN A 88 -1.30 9.77 -16.06
CA GLN A 88 -2.43 9.09 -16.66
C GLN A 88 -3.75 9.70 -16.20
N ASP A 89 -4.82 9.41 -16.96
CA ASP A 89 -6.17 9.86 -16.62
C ASP A 89 -6.71 9.20 -15.37
N TRP A 90 -6.35 7.93 -15.13
CA TRP A 90 -6.78 7.19 -13.94
C TRP A 90 -5.86 6.01 -13.64
N TYR A 91 -5.88 5.57 -12.37
CA TYR A 91 -5.18 4.37 -11.90
C TYR A 91 -5.98 3.78 -10.74
N LEU A 92 -6.40 2.53 -10.87
CA LEU A 92 -7.19 1.85 -9.85
C LEU A 92 -6.31 0.87 -9.07
N GLN A 93 -6.32 0.98 -7.74
CA GLN A 93 -5.45 0.21 -6.85
C GLN A 93 -6.20 -0.22 -5.60
N ALA A 94 -5.92 -1.43 -5.12
CA ALA A 94 -6.37 -1.91 -3.82
C ALA A 94 -5.19 -1.96 -2.84
N PHE A 95 -5.47 -1.58 -1.60
CA PHE A 95 -4.54 -1.68 -0.47
C PHE A 95 -5.05 -2.74 0.49
N LEU A 96 -4.18 -3.71 0.83
CA LEU A 96 -4.48 -4.81 1.73
C LEU A 96 -3.54 -4.72 2.93
N HIS A 97 -4.08 -4.54 4.13
CA HIS A 97 -3.27 -4.29 5.32
C HIS A 97 -3.44 -5.39 6.35
N TYR A 98 -2.31 -5.77 6.95
CA TYR A 98 -2.22 -6.86 7.92
C TYR A 98 -1.27 -6.49 9.05
N VAL A 99 -1.40 -7.24 10.15
CA VAL A 99 -0.44 -7.22 11.25
C VAL A 99 0.04 -8.64 11.55
N ASN A 100 1.22 -8.77 12.15
CA ASN A 100 1.73 -10.04 12.61
C ASN A 100 0.89 -10.54 13.79
N ALA A 101 0.29 -11.73 13.68
CA ALA A 101 -0.54 -12.32 14.72
C ALA A 101 0.22 -12.55 16.03
N ASP A 102 1.53 -12.69 15.97
CA ASP A 102 2.41 -12.95 17.12
C ASP A 102 3.23 -11.72 17.51
N GLY A 103 2.91 -10.55 16.94
CA GLY A 103 3.65 -9.31 17.13
C GLY A 103 2.97 -8.32 18.07
N GLU A 104 3.62 -7.17 18.22
CA GLU A 104 3.15 -6.09 19.10
C GLU A 104 1.85 -5.43 18.64
N ASN A 105 1.51 -5.53 17.36
CA ASN A 105 0.34 -4.88 16.77
C ASN A 105 -0.88 -5.83 16.62
N LYS A 106 -0.83 -7.01 17.21
CA LYS A 106 -1.89 -8.02 17.06
C LYS A 106 -3.28 -7.54 17.46
N ASN A 107 -3.37 -6.59 18.39
CA ASN A 107 -4.64 -6.04 18.85
C ASN A 107 -5.28 -5.07 17.84
N ASN A 108 -4.57 -4.75 16.76
CA ASN A 108 -5.11 -3.93 15.68
C ASN A 108 -5.91 -4.73 14.64
N ILE A 109 -6.23 -5.99 14.94
CA ILE A 109 -7.11 -6.79 14.09
C ILE A 109 -8.39 -6.00 13.76
N TYR A 110 -8.79 -6.03 12.49
CA TYR A 110 -9.92 -5.28 11.94
C TYR A 110 -9.84 -3.76 12.15
N ASP A 111 -8.65 -3.25 12.50
CA ASP A 111 -8.39 -1.82 12.73
C ASP A 111 -9.37 -1.21 13.76
N GLY A 112 -9.63 -1.95 14.85
CA GLY A 112 -10.53 -1.52 15.92
C GLY A 112 -12.01 -1.68 15.58
N ARG A 113 -12.35 -2.41 14.53
CA ARG A 113 -13.73 -2.70 14.13
C ARG A 113 -14.12 -4.11 14.58
N PRO A 114 -15.44 -4.44 14.68
CA PRO A 114 -15.87 -5.81 15.03
C PRO A 114 -15.50 -6.85 13.98
N TYR A 115 -15.52 -6.48 12.70
CA TYR A 115 -15.21 -7.35 11.56
C TYR A 115 -14.52 -6.60 10.46
N LEU A 116 -13.88 -7.35 9.55
CA LEU A 116 -13.30 -6.77 8.35
C LEU A 116 -14.38 -6.10 7.49
N GLY A 117 -14.10 -4.88 7.05
CA GLY A 117 -15.02 -4.13 6.18
C GLY A 117 -16.14 -3.40 6.89
N MET A 118 -16.28 -3.54 8.19
CA MET A 118 -17.30 -2.80 8.95
C MET A 118 -16.86 -1.35 9.20
N PRO A 119 -17.78 -0.38 9.20
CA PRO A 119 -17.43 0.98 9.62
C PRO A 119 -17.06 1.01 11.10
N LYS A 120 -16.26 1.99 11.45
CA LYS A 120 -15.93 2.24 12.85
C LYS A 120 -17.11 2.73 13.65
#